data_cd494ee03b5787c6601f4d016828ef0b
#
_entry.id   cd494ee03b5787c6601f4d016828ef0b
#
_cell.length_a   1.000
_cell.length_b   1.000
_cell.length_c   1.000
_cell.angle_alpha   90.00
_cell.angle_beta   90.00
_cell.angle_gamma   90.00
#
_symmetry.space_group_name_H-M   'P 1'
#
loop_
_entity.id
_entity.type
_entity.pdbx_description
1 polymer ?
#
loop_
_entity_poly.entity_id
_entity_poly.type
_entity_poly.pdbx_seq_one_letter_code
_entity_poly.pdbx_strand_id
1 'polypeptide(L)'
;MGPVSELTAHGTALAGREAVAASEELLRTVFDGAPVGITVIGSDGRWLRVNRELCRMLGYEPTEMIGAALSAFTHPDDVGEDRRRLAGMIGGALQDQAREKRFLHKNGSIVWVYVRAELIRDETGQPLYLVAHVQDVTERRTAQAQRRESDRRLHAIIDNSPSIVTVKGMDHRYQLVNREFQEWCGLPDEHIVGRDAEEMSCGPVFEGERAKDQLVLDGHGPQQDEDTVWRDDAKRVYLTTRFPLTDDSGQVNAVCCTSIDITERRDEERAKRERLQSSAQIHEALAQNRFVLQGQPIINLASRQVEQAELLIRMRRTTDGTDLVPPGEFLPAAERFGFIGVVDQWVIDQAIQHAADGHRVEVNLSAKTISDVAQVDRIERAVLASGCPPENLIFEITETAIADHLDSARLFAARLRTLGCAFALDDFGVGHGTFTYLKHLAVDYLKIDLQFVRDLLDDEVNRQVVEAIIGVANQFEIKTVAEGIEDEATLEALLAMGVDYAQGYWIGRPAPLHELWNPIADPEPK
;
A
#
# COMPACT_ATOMS: atom_id res chain seq x y z
N MET A 1 41.61 113.12 2.61
CA MET A 1 41.24 111.82 3.27
C MET A 1 39.96 111.33 2.68
N GLY A 2 40.01 110.55 1.71
CA GLY A 2 38.89 110.02 0.93
C GLY A 2 39.02 108.55 0.65
N PRO A 3 38.29 107.88 -0.10
CA PRO A 3 37.36 106.82 0.15
C PRO A 3 37.98 105.41 0.04
N VAL A 4 38.36 104.73 1.14
CA VAL A 4 38.85 103.34 1.11
C VAL A 4 37.85 102.41 1.83
N SER A 5 36.75 102.90 2.44
CA SER A 5 35.82 102.05 3.18
C SER A 5 34.66 101.45 2.39
N GLU A 6 34.37 101.85 1.13
CA GLU A 6 33.26 101.28 0.40
C GLU A 6 33.65 100.07 -0.47
N LEU A 7 34.95 99.93 -0.87
CA LEU A 7 35.41 98.76 -1.68
C LEU A 7 35.56 97.42 -0.93
N THR A 8 35.79 97.50 0.37
CA THR A 8 35.92 96.30 1.26
C THR A 8 34.58 95.70 1.60
N ALA A 9 33.51 96.49 1.73
CA ALA A 9 32.16 95.94 2.03
C ALA A 9 31.51 95.26 0.84
N HIS A 10 31.83 95.73 -0.41
CA HIS A 10 31.32 95.09 -1.61
C HIS A 10 32.05 93.73 -1.93
N GLY A 11 33.35 93.62 -1.65
CA GLY A 11 34.15 92.44 -1.86
C GLY A 11 33.74 91.31 -0.94
N THR A 12 33.46 91.58 0.35
CA THR A 12 32.99 90.63 1.35
C THR A 12 31.55 90.15 1.08
N ALA A 13 30.69 91.00 0.59
CA ALA A 13 29.31 90.61 0.16
C ALA A 13 29.28 89.73 -1.09
N LEU A 14 30.19 90.00 -2.05
CA LEU A 14 30.32 89.14 -3.26
C LEU A 14 30.94 87.81 -2.94
N ALA A 15 32.00 87.74 -2.14
CA ALA A 15 32.59 86.47 -1.68
C ALA A 15 31.61 85.64 -0.86
N GLY A 16 30.79 86.28 -0.01
CA GLY A 16 29.71 85.63 0.74
C GLY A 16 28.62 85.05 -0.17
N ARG A 17 28.24 85.74 -1.23
CA ARG A 17 27.25 85.25 -2.21
C ARG A 17 27.81 84.10 -3.06
N GLU A 18 29.08 84.19 -3.49
CA GLU A 18 29.75 83.08 -4.19
C GLU A 18 29.92 81.84 -3.35
N ALA A 19 30.24 81.98 -2.07
CA ALA A 19 30.32 80.85 -1.12
C ALA A 19 28.97 80.22 -0.85
N VAL A 20 27.91 80.99 -0.74
CA VAL A 20 26.53 80.50 -0.60
C VAL A 20 26.09 79.79 -1.86
N ALA A 21 26.35 80.39 -3.06
CA ALA A 21 26.01 79.75 -4.35
C ALA A 21 26.76 78.44 -4.56
N ALA A 22 28.07 78.38 -4.24
CA ALA A 22 28.86 77.16 -4.28
C ALA A 22 28.36 76.09 -3.31
N SER A 23 27.94 76.48 -2.10
CA SER A 23 27.35 75.58 -1.12
C SER A 23 25.99 75.04 -1.56
N GLU A 24 25.15 75.88 -2.16
CA GLU A 24 23.84 75.46 -2.73
C GLU A 24 24.04 74.51 -3.92
N GLU A 25 25.00 74.73 -4.79
CA GLU A 25 25.31 73.86 -5.92
C GLU A 25 25.86 72.51 -5.45
N LEU A 26 26.74 72.49 -4.47
CA LEU A 26 27.24 71.27 -3.83
C LEU A 26 26.11 70.46 -3.20
N LEU A 27 25.26 71.11 -2.41
CA LEU A 27 24.11 70.48 -1.78
C LEU A 27 23.14 69.93 -2.82
N ARG A 28 22.92 70.62 -3.91
CA ARG A 28 22.08 70.15 -5.03
C ARG A 28 22.71 68.93 -5.72
N THR A 29 24.01 68.96 -5.93
CA THR A 29 24.73 67.83 -6.56
C THR A 29 24.69 66.59 -5.71
N VAL A 30 24.89 66.71 -4.37
CA VAL A 30 24.83 65.60 -3.43
C VAL A 30 23.40 65.05 -3.33
N PHE A 31 22.40 65.91 -3.31
CA PHE A 31 20.99 65.53 -3.19
C PHE A 31 20.51 64.80 -4.44
N ASP A 32 20.80 65.32 -5.65
CA ASP A 32 20.35 64.70 -6.92
C ASP A 32 21.23 63.54 -7.35
N GLY A 33 22.48 63.47 -6.91
CA GLY A 33 23.44 62.40 -7.21
C GLY A 33 23.39 61.20 -6.27
N ALA A 34 22.57 61.31 -5.22
CA ALA A 34 22.45 60.18 -4.27
C ALA A 34 21.84 58.93 -4.91
N PRO A 35 22.39 57.73 -4.65
CA PRO A 35 21.90 56.47 -5.23
C PRO A 35 20.61 55.95 -4.55
N VAL A 36 20.03 56.75 -3.65
CA VAL A 36 18.78 56.47 -2.95
C VAL A 36 17.82 57.64 -3.15
N GLY A 37 16.53 57.39 -3.10
CA GLY A 37 15.53 58.45 -3.11
C GLY A 37 15.67 59.30 -1.85
N ILE A 38 15.76 60.62 -2.03
CA ILE A 38 15.74 61.55 -0.91
C ILE A 38 14.60 62.53 -1.13
N THR A 39 13.85 62.76 -0.07
CA THR A 39 12.75 63.74 -0.08
C THR A 39 12.70 64.58 1.15
N VAL A 40 12.19 65.80 1.01
CA VAL A 40 11.83 66.71 2.08
C VAL A 40 10.32 66.87 2.08
N ILE A 41 9.69 66.63 3.24
CA ILE A 41 8.24 66.65 3.42
C ILE A 41 7.92 67.70 4.46
N GLY A 42 6.96 68.56 4.18
CA GLY A 42 6.47 69.58 5.14
C GLY A 42 5.73 68.95 6.31
N SER A 43 5.58 69.68 7.38
CA SER A 43 4.79 69.27 8.54
C SER A 43 3.30 69.02 8.24
N ASP A 44 2.83 69.53 7.08
CA ASP A 44 1.49 69.28 6.53
C ASP A 44 1.40 67.98 5.69
N GLY A 45 2.52 67.25 5.55
CA GLY A 45 2.59 66.01 4.80
C GLY A 45 2.69 66.17 3.28
N ARG A 46 3.02 67.37 2.82
CA ARG A 46 3.25 67.64 1.39
C ARG A 46 4.73 67.56 1.05
N TRP A 47 5.05 67.11 -0.15
CA TRP A 47 6.41 67.03 -0.64
C TRP A 47 6.95 68.41 -1.01
N LEU A 48 8.02 68.79 -0.39
CA LEU A 48 8.68 70.07 -0.62
C LEU A 48 9.83 69.95 -1.61
N ARG A 49 10.58 68.83 -1.53
CA ARG A 49 11.68 68.53 -2.46
C ARG A 49 11.75 67.01 -2.66
N VAL A 50 12.12 66.62 -3.87
CA VAL A 50 12.39 65.24 -4.27
C VAL A 50 13.65 65.21 -5.10
N ASN A 51 14.50 64.22 -4.92
CA ASN A 51 15.68 64.07 -5.76
C ASN A 51 15.36 63.24 -7.03
N ARG A 52 16.31 63.26 -7.96
CA ARG A 52 16.18 62.56 -9.24
C ARG A 52 15.92 61.07 -9.09
N GLU A 53 16.57 60.42 -8.13
CA GLU A 53 16.43 58.99 -7.89
C GLU A 53 15.03 58.59 -7.44
N LEU A 54 14.42 59.38 -6.55
CA LEU A 54 13.04 59.14 -6.11
C LEU A 54 12.04 59.29 -7.25
N CYS A 55 12.25 60.31 -8.12
CA CYS A 55 11.43 60.51 -9.30
C CYS A 55 11.57 59.34 -10.28
N ARG A 56 12.78 58.84 -10.52
CA ARG A 56 13.06 57.69 -11.35
C ARG A 56 12.40 56.43 -10.79
N MET A 57 12.50 56.22 -9.49
CA MET A 57 11.93 55.06 -8.78
C MET A 57 10.41 54.99 -8.87
N LEU A 58 9.73 56.14 -8.79
CA LEU A 58 8.26 56.21 -8.77
C LEU A 58 7.67 56.57 -10.17
N GLY A 59 8.50 56.93 -11.14
CA GLY A 59 8.07 57.24 -12.51
C GLY A 59 7.36 58.60 -12.68
N TYR A 60 7.47 59.49 -11.70
CA TYR A 60 6.88 60.85 -11.73
C TYR A 60 7.93 61.93 -12.01
N GLU A 61 7.51 63.01 -12.64
CA GLU A 61 8.33 64.19 -12.75
C GLU A 61 8.32 65.01 -11.43
N PRO A 62 9.39 65.74 -11.08
CA PRO A 62 9.44 66.55 -9.84
C PRO A 62 8.25 67.49 -9.71
N THR A 63 7.78 68.09 -10.78
CA THR A 63 6.65 69.02 -10.80
C THR A 63 5.30 68.35 -10.49
N GLU A 64 5.18 67.05 -10.65
CA GLU A 64 3.97 66.28 -10.29
C GLU A 64 3.96 65.90 -8.84
N MET A 65 5.15 65.83 -8.20
CA MET A 65 5.31 65.40 -6.80
C MET A 65 5.35 66.57 -5.84
N ILE A 66 6.08 67.62 -6.19
CA ILE A 66 6.24 68.79 -5.29
C ILE A 66 4.88 69.48 -5.06
N GLY A 67 4.53 69.70 -3.80
CA GLY A 67 3.25 70.26 -3.38
C GLY A 67 2.12 69.23 -3.24
N ALA A 68 2.29 68.02 -3.79
CA ALA A 68 1.31 66.98 -3.62
C ALA A 68 1.43 66.31 -2.24
N ALA A 69 0.33 65.74 -1.72
CA ALA A 69 0.31 65.03 -0.45
C ALA A 69 1.03 63.67 -0.59
N LEU A 70 1.80 63.27 0.42
CA LEU A 70 2.47 61.95 0.46
C LEU A 70 1.50 60.80 0.20
N SER A 71 0.25 60.92 0.72
CA SER A 71 -0.79 59.93 0.52
C SER A 71 -1.19 59.66 -0.91
N ALA A 72 -0.94 60.60 -1.84
CA ALA A 72 -1.23 60.41 -3.26
C ALA A 72 -0.32 59.36 -3.95
N PHE A 73 0.85 59.11 -3.35
CA PHE A 73 1.86 58.16 -3.87
C PHE A 73 1.98 56.91 -2.98
N THR A 74 1.30 56.90 -1.85
CA THR A 74 1.31 55.77 -0.92
C THR A 74 0.18 54.81 -1.25
N HIS A 75 0.44 53.49 -1.17
CA HIS A 75 -0.60 52.47 -1.35
C HIS A 75 -1.75 52.70 -0.34
N PRO A 76 -3.04 52.57 -0.75
CA PRO A 76 -4.19 52.89 0.12
C PRO A 76 -4.13 52.29 1.51
N ASP A 77 -3.72 51.01 1.65
CA ASP A 77 -3.63 50.33 2.94
C ASP A 77 -2.58 50.95 3.87
N ASP A 78 -1.53 51.60 3.32
CA ASP A 78 -0.40 52.14 4.07
C ASP A 78 -0.60 53.61 4.43
N VAL A 79 -1.57 54.32 3.81
CA VAL A 79 -1.86 55.74 4.06
C VAL A 79 -2.24 56.03 5.52
N GLY A 80 -3.05 55.15 6.12
CA GLY A 80 -3.47 55.33 7.50
C GLY A 80 -2.30 55.26 8.49
N GLU A 81 -1.37 54.34 8.24
CA GLU A 81 -0.16 54.20 9.04
C GLU A 81 0.80 55.40 8.84
N ASP A 82 1.00 55.81 7.60
CA ASP A 82 1.81 57.01 7.29
C ASP A 82 1.32 58.25 8.02
N ARG A 83 0.00 58.49 8.05
CA ARG A 83 -0.60 59.62 8.75
C ARG A 83 -0.36 59.54 10.25
N ARG A 84 -0.55 58.37 10.88
CA ARG A 84 -0.30 58.20 12.33
C ARG A 84 1.16 58.46 12.67
N ARG A 85 2.09 57.96 11.86
CA ARG A 85 3.53 58.15 12.09
C ARG A 85 3.97 59.59 11.89
N LEU A 86 3.53 60.25 10.85
CA LEU A 86 3.80 61.68 10.64
C LEU A 86 3.32 62.50 11.85
N ALA A 87 2.10 62.28 12.31
CA ALA A 87 1.56 62.94 13.49
C ALA A 87 2.37 62.65 14.75
N GLY A 88 2.80 61.36 14.95
CA GLY A 88 3.63 60.96 16.10
C GLY A 88 5.04 61.59 16.09
N MET A 89 5.66 61.72 14.92
CA MET A 89 6.96 62.40 14.76
C MET A 89 6.85 63.90 15.04
N ILE A 90 5.84 64.57 14.50
CA ILE A 90 5.57 65.98 14.74
C ILE A 90 5.31 66.25 16.22
N GLY A 91 4.49 65.43 16.86
CA GLY A 91 4.15 65.50 18.31
C GLY A 91 5.27 65.06 19.26
N GLY A 92 6.41 64.56 18.76
CA GLY A 92 7.54 64.12 19.57
C GLY A 92 7.36 62.75 20.23
N ALA A 93 6.27 62.05 19.95
CA ALA A 93 6.00 60.70 20.48
C ALA A 93 6.79 59.59 19.75
N LEU A 94 7.28 59.85 18.56
CA LEU A 94 8.07 58.90 17.75
C LEU A 94 9.38 59.58 17.33
N GLN A 95 10.49 58.88 17.56
CA GLN A 95 11.79 59.22 16.98
C GLN A 95 12.03 58.29 15.76
N ASP A 96 12.98 58.67 14.92
CA ASP A 96 13.41 58.00 13.68
C ASP A 96 13.05 56.48 13.62
N GLN A 97 12.17 56.10 12.73
CA GLN A 97 11.81 54.69 12.50
C GLN A 97 11.86 54.33 11.03
N ALA A 98 12.76 53.42 10.73
CA ALA A 98 12.84 52.83 9.43
C ALA A 98 11.76 51.74 9.27
N ARG A 99 11.14 51.68 8.09
CA ARG A 99 10.17 50.61 7.75
C ARG A 99 10.08 50.35 6.26
N GLU A 100 9.58 49.21 5.92
CA GLU A 100 9.13 48.94 4.57
C GLU A 100 7.66 49.35 4.40
N LYS A 101 7.34 49.95 3.26
CA LYS A 101 5.99 50.31 2.84
C LYS A 101 5.86 50.30 1.31
N ARG A 102 4.65 50.49 0.82
CA ARG A 102 4.34 50.48 -0.59
C ARG A 102 4.09 51.88 -1.12
N PHE A 103 4.80 52.26 -2.17
CA PHE A 103 4.45 53.40 -3.02
C PHE A 103 3.78 52.94 -4.30
N LEU A 104 3.04 53.82 -4.94
CA LEU A 104 2.41 53.60 -6.23
C LEU A 104 3.27 54.28 -7.30
N HIS A 105 3.79 53.48 -8.21
CA HIS A 105 4.45 54.01 -9.42
C HIS A 105 3.40 54.60 -10.35
N LYS A 106 3.79 55.59 -11.21
CA LYS A 106 2.91 56.27 -12.16
C LYS A 106 2.13 55.36 -13.10
N ASN A 107 2.69 54.19 -13.45
CA ASN A 107 2.02 53.17 -14.26
C ASN A 107 1.04 52.27 -13.46
N GLY A 108 0.84 52.55 -12.18
CA GLY A 108 -0.03 51.76 -11.29
C GLY A 108 0.61 50.56 -10.60
N SER A 109 1.88 50.25 -10.91
CA SER A 109 2.58 49.15 -10.20
C SER A 109 2.98 49.53 -8.78
N ILE A 110 3.16 48.53 -7.91
CA ILE A 110 3.59 48.73 -6.53
C ILE A 110 5.12 48.72 -6.48
N VAL A 111 5.69 49.75 -5.86
CA VAL A 111 7.12 49.82 -5.51
C VAL A 111 7.25 49.63 -4.01
N TRP A 112 7.89 48.51 -3.59
CA TRP A 112 8.23 48.30 -2.21
C TRP A 112 9.44 49.13 -1.82
N VAL A 113 9.29 50.01 -0.84
CA VAL A 113 10.36 50.89 -0.39
C VAL A 113 10.67 50.71 1.08
N TYR A 114 11.96 50.76 1.38
CA TYR A 114 12.43 50.92 2.76
C TYR A 114 12.65 52.39 2.99
N VAL A 115 11.87 52.95 3.93
CA VAL A 115 11.87 54.39 4.21
C VAL A 115 12.40 54.64 5.61
N ARG A 116 13.37 55.51 5.73
CA ARG A 116 13.84 56.09 6.99
C ARG A 116 13.60 57.58 6.96
N ALA A 117 12.86 58.12 7.93
CA ALA A 117 12.51 59.53 8.01
C ALA A 117 12.95 60.16 9.33
N GLU A 118 13.51 61.34 9.26
CA GLU A 118 13.97 62.10 10.40
C GLU A 118 13.31 63.48 10.38
N LEU A 119 12.84 63.96 11.52
CA LEU A 119 12.22 65.27 11.68
C LEU A 119 13.27 66.30 12.06
N ILE A 120 13.37 67.32 11.22
CA ILE A 120 14.21 68.50 11.48
C ILE A 120 13.37 69.57 12.15
N ARG A 121 13.92 70.14 13.21
CA ARG A 121 13.29 71.21 14.01
C ARG A 121 14.08 72.49 13.89
N ASP A 122 13.42 73.64 14.06
CA ASP A 122 14.07 74.94 14.17
C ASP A 122 14.75 75.15 15.53
N GLU A 123 15.41 76.31 15.68
CA GLU A 123 16.11 76.67 16.92
C GLU A 123 15.18 76.78 18.12
N THR A 124 13.87 76.91 17.92
CA THR A 124 12.86 76.97 18.97
C THR A 124 12.27 75.61 19.31
N GLY A 125 12.70 74.57 18.61
CA GLY A 125 12.19 73.20 18.78
C GLY A 125 10.90 72.90 18.03
N GLN A 126 10.42 73.83 17.19
CA GLN A 126 9.23 73.62 16.35
C GLN A 126 9.55 72.75 15.14
N PRO A 127 8.62 71.83 14.73
CA PRO A 127 8.77 71.01 13.53
C PRO A 127 8.92 71.86 12.27
N LEU A 128 10.00 71.67 11.55
CA LEU A 128 10.26 72.39 10.30
C LEU A 128 9.89 71.54 9.05
N TYR A 129 10.51 70.41 8.89
CA TYR A 129 10.25 69.46 7.83
C TYR A 129 10.82 68.08 8.19
N LEU A 130 10.38 67.04 7.48
CA LEU A 130 10.97 65.71 7.53
C LEU A 130 11.91 65.51 6.33
N VAL A 131 13.04 64.88 6.58
CA VAL A 131 13.91 64.34 5.54
C VAL A 131 13.75 62.85 5.52
N ALA A 132 13.41 62.27 4.37
CA ALA A 132 13.26 60.83 4.24
C ALA A 132 14.22 60.26 3.20
N HIS A 133 14.88 59.17 3.55
CA HIS A 133 15.62 58.32 2.64
C HIS A 133 14.73 57.17 2.20
N VAL A 134 14.67 56.88 0.93
CA VAL A 134 13.80 55.91 0.28
C VAL A 134 14.63 54.96 -0.58
N GLN A 135 14.66 53.71 -0.23
CA GLN A 135 15.37 52.65 -0.99
C GLN A 135 14.37 51.70 -1.60
N ASP A 136 14.47 51.41 -2.89
CA ASP A 136 13.69 50.37 -3.54
C ASP A 136 14.15 49.00 -3.07
N VAL A 137 13.24 48.17 -2.58
CA VAL A 137 13.49 46.79 -2.17
C VAL A 137 12.61 45.79 -2.92
N THR A 138 11.98 46.22 -4.02
CA THR A 138 11.04 45.42 -4.81
C THR A 138 11.69 44.13 -5.34
N GLU A 139 12.84 44.27 -6.02
CA GLU A 139 13.55 43.09 -6.57
C GLU A 139 13.94 42.09 -5.50
N ARG A 140 14.50 42.57 -4.36
CA ARG A 140 14.88 41.72 -3.24
C ARG A 140 13.67 40.96 -2.70
N ARG A 141 12.54 41.63 -2.50
CA ARG A 141 11.31 41.00 -1.99
C ARG A 141 10.72 40.01 -3.00
N THR A 142 10.70 40.35 -4.27
CA THR A 142 10.18 39.48 -5.33
C THR A 142 11.02 38.21 -5.44
N ALA A 143 12.35 38.31 -5.47
CA ALA A 143 13.25 37.17 -5.50
C ALA A 143 13.08 36.27 -4.26
N GLN A 144 12.96 36.90 -3.08
CA GLN A 144 12.75 36.14 -1.85
C GLN A 144 11.37 35.43 -1.80
N ALA A 145 10.32 36.10 -2.31
CA ALA A 145 8.99 35.50 -2.41
C ALA A 145 8.98 34.34 -3.43
N GLN A 146 9.59 34.51 -4.60
CA GLN A 146 9.71 33.47 -5.60
C GLN A 146 10.48 32.25 -5.09
N ARG A 147 11.59 32.47 -4.38
CA ARG A 147 12.35 31.39 -3.76
C ARG A 147 11.51 30.60 -2.74
N ARG A 148 10.83 31.31 -1.85
CA ARG A 148 9.95 30.66 -0.86
C ARG A 148 8.80 29.88 -1.51
N GLU A 149 8.24 30.42 -2.57
CA GLU A 149 7.17 29.74 -3.32
C GLU A 149 7.69 28.48 -4.01
N SER A 150 8.89 28.57 -4.64
CA SER A 150 9.54 27.40 -5.25
C SER A 150 9.84 26.31 -4.21
N ASP A 151 10.42 26.71 -3.06
CA ASP A 151 10.73 25.78 -1.97
C ASP A 151 9.45 25.09 -1.44
N ARG A 152 8.36 25.87 -1.22
CA ARG A 152 7.08 25.30 -0.79
C ARG A 152 6.50 24.33 -1.80
N ARG A 153 6.60 24.65 -3.11
CA ARG A 153 6.09 23.79 -4.15
C ARG A 153 6.87 22.48 -4.25
N LEU A 154 8.19 22.53 -4.12
CA LEU A 154 9.04 21.34 -4.08
C LEU A 154 8.71 20.43 -2.89
N HIS A 155 8.60 21.00 -1.69
CA HIS A 155 8.20 20.24 -0.51
C HIS A 155 6.81 19.61 -0.67
N ALA A 156 5.84 20.38 -1.18
CA ALA A 156 4.49 19.84 -1.40
C ALA A 156 4.47 18.67 -2.41
N ILE A 157 5.29 18.69 -3.45
CA ILE A 157 5.41 17.57 -4.41
C ILE A 157 6.01 16.34 -3.73
N ILE A 158 7.08 16.53 -2.97
CA ILE A 158 7.79 15.45 -2.29
C ILE A 158 6.93 14.84 -1.18
N ASP A 159 6.25 15.66 -0.38
CA ASP A 159 5.41 15.23 0.75
C ASP A 159 4.13 14.51 0.32
N ASN A 160 3.60 14.82 -0.86
CA ASN A 160 2.43 14.10 -1.42
C ASN A 160 2.83 12.90 -2.31
N SER A 161 4.12 12.57 -2.40
CA SER A 161 4.57 11.34 -3.06
C SER A 161 4.19 10.13 -2.22
N PRO A 162 3.59 9.08 -2.81
CA PRO A 162 3.34 7.81 -2.10
C PRO A 162 4.61 6.98 -1.88
N SER A 163 5.75 7.48 -2.34
CA SER A 163 7.05 6.84 -2.19
C SER A 163 7.81 7.50 -1.05
N ILE A 164 8.57 6.71 -0.32
CA ILE A 164 9.58 7.25 0.60
C ILE A 164 10.62 8.02 -0.22
N VAL A 165 10.89 9.26 0.17
CA VAL A 165 11.93 10.10 -0.44
C VAL A 165 12.85 10.62 0.63
N THR A 166 14.14 10.36 0.50
CA THR A 166 15.17 10.87 1.41
C THR A 166 16.35 11.43 0.64
N VAL A 167 17.00 12.43 1.19
CA VAL A 167 18.27 12.95 0.70
C VAL A 167 19.29 12.92 1.83
N LYS A 168 20.45 12.33 1.57
CA LYS A 168 21.57 12.26 2.53
C LYS A 168 22.79 12.95 1.95
N GLY A 169 23.51 13.66 2.81
CA GLY A 169 24.78 14.29 2.44
C GLY A 169 25.92 13.28 2.30
N MET A 170 27.11 13.78 1.97
CA MET A 170 28.36 13.02 1.89
C MET A 170 28.75 12.36 3.24
N ASP A 171 28.19 12.85 4.34
CA ASP A 171 28.36 12.33 5.70
C ASP A 171 27.29 11.31 6.10
N HIS A 172 26.44 10.89 5.14
CA HIS A 172 25.29 10.00 5.33
C HIS A 172 24.18 10.52 6.24
N ARG A 173 24.22 11.82 6.61
CA ARG A 173 23.15 12.43 7.43
C ARG A 173 22.01 12.86 6.55
N TYR A 174 20.78 12.64 7.04
CA TYR A 174 19.57 13.08 6.35
C TYR A 174 19.55 14.60 6.23
N GLN A 175 19.39 15.11 5.03
CA GLN A 175 19.23 16.53 4.69
C GLN A 175 17.77 16.86 4.38
N LEU A 176 17.03 15.88 3.83
CA LEU A 176 15.62 16.00 3.51
C LEU A 176 14.97 14.64 3.66
N VAL A 177 13.75 14.65 4.20
CA VAL A 177 12.87 13.49 4.25
C VAL A 177 11.45 13.96 3.94
N ASN A 178 10.67 13.12 3.24
CA ASN A 178 9.29 13.44 2.98
C ASN A 178 8.36 12.88 4.08
N ARG A 179 7.10 13.25 3.98
CA ARG A 179 6.06 12.82 4.92
C ARG A 179 5.96 11.30 5.03
N GLU A 180 6.05 10.57 3.91
CA GLU A 180 5.98 9.11 3.89
C GLU A 180 7.10 8.47 4.72
N PHE A 181 8.32 9.01 4.66
CA PHE A 181 9.42 8.53 5.50
C PHE A 181 9.22 8.87 6.98
N GLN A 182 8.66 10.04 7.29
CA GLN A 182 8.34 10.43 8.68
C GLN A 182 7.29 9.47 9.27
N GLU A 183 6.24 9.16 8.51
CA GLU A 183 5.20 8.20 8.90
C GLU A 183 5.78 6.78 9.02
N TRP A 184 6.72 6.43 8.15
CA TRP A 184 7.42 5.16 8.20
C TRP A 184 8.29 5.01 9.45
N CYS A 185 9.02 6.07 9.84
CA CYS A 185 9.83 6.11 11.06
C CYS A 185 9.01 6.35 12.34
N GLY A 186 7.82 6.93 12.23
CA GLY A 186 7.06 7.42 13.38
C GLY A 186 7.69 8.65 14.05
N LEU A 187 8.53 9.40 13.32
CA LEU A 187 9.26 10.57 13.82
C LEU A 187 9.06 11.77 12.89
N PRO A 188 8.90 12.99 13.43
CA PRO A 188 8.87 14.20 12.63
C PRO A 188 10.27 14.53 12.07
N ASP A 189 10.31 15.32 10.99
CA ASP A 189 11.53 15.68 10.26
C ASP A 189 12.61 16.34 11.14
N GLU A 190 12.20 17.17 12.12
CA GLU A 190 13.10 17.81 13.09
C GLU A 190 13.90 16.83 13.95
N HIS A 191 13.42 15.59 14.08
CA HIS A 191 14.12 14.52 14.79
C HIS A 191 14.91 13.59 13.87
N ILE A 192 14.80 13.76 12.55
CA ILE A 192 15.45 12.94 11.52
C ILE A 192 16.57 13.71 10.83
N VAL A 193 16.29 14.93 10.39
CA VAL A 193 17.25 15.75 9.64
C VAL A 193 18.49 16.06 10.50
N GLY A 194 19.67 15.89 9.91
CA GLY A 194 20.97 16.02 10.58
C GLY A 194 21.46 14.77 11.29
N ARG A 195 20.69 13.69 11.35
CA ARG A 195 21.09 12.41 11.95
C ARG A 195 21.47 11.38 10.88
N ASP A 196 22.32 10.43 11.26
CA ASP A 196 22.60 9.23 10.49
C ASP A 196 21.52 8.17 10.78
N ALA A 197 21.28 7.29 9.82
CA ALA A 197 20.34 6.17 9.98
C ALA A 197 20.69 5.26 11.17
N GLU A 198 21.99 5.06 11.44
CA GLU A 198 22.49 4.25 12.56
C GLU A 198 22.20 4.91 13.94
N GLU A 199 22.07 6.24 13.98
CA GLU A 199 21.74 6.99 15.21
C GLU A 199 20.22 6.96 15.53
N MET A 200 19.41 6.46 14.60
CA MET A 200 17.95 6.46 14.73
C MET A 200 17.43 5.05 15.04
N SER A 201 16.57 4.94 16.05
CA SER A 201 15.91 3.68 16.42
C SER A 201 14.59 3.49 15.65
N CYS A 202 14.47 3.99 14.45
CA CYS A 202 13.22 4.00 13.69
C CYS A 202 13.02 2.77 12.77
N GLY A 203 13.27 1.57 13.30
CA GLY A 203 12.96 0.34 12.56
C GLY A 203 14.14 -0.22 11.75
N PRO A 204 13.93 -1.30 11.01
CA PRO A 204 14.99 -1.94 10.25
C PRO A 204 15.47 -1.01 9.15
N VAL A 205 16.69 -0.53 9.30
CA VAL A 205 17.43 0.11 8.21
C VAL A 205 17.58 -0.94 7.11
N PHE A 206 17.39 -0.55 5.87
CA PHE A 206 17.64 -1.43 4.74
C PHE A 206 19.05 -2.00 4.83
N GLU A 207 19.17 -3.32 4.81
CA GLU A 207 20.46 -3.99 5.00
C GLU A 207 21.48 -3.50 3.96
N GLY A 208 22.63 -3.03 4.43
CA GLY A 208 23.68 -2.50 3.57
C GLY A 208 23.37 -1.13 2.95
N GLU A 209 22.41 -0.37 3.44
CA GLU A 209 22.00 0.93 2.90
C GLU A 209 23.18 1.88 2.74
N ARG A 210 24.00 2.03 3.80
CA ARG A 210 25.18 2.89 3.79
C ARG A 210 26.20 2.52 2.70
N ALA A 211 26.44 1.23 2.49
CA ALA A 211 27.36 0.77 1.46
C ALA A 211 26.81 1.06 0.04
N LYS A 212 25.51 0.91 -0.17
CA LYS A 212 24.84 1.22 -1.43
C LYS A 212 24.82 2.73 -1.71
N ASP A 213 24.56 3.54 -0.69
CA ASP A 213 24.63 5.01 -0.78
C ASP A 213 26.06 5.45 -1.14
N GLN A 214 27.08 4.84 -0.52
CA GLN A 214 28.48 5.15 -0.78
C GLN A 214 28.87 4.90 -2.24
N LEU A 215 28.40 3.81 -2.85
CA LEU A 215 28.64 3.56 -4.28
C LEU A 215 28.16 4.71 -5.16
N VAL A 216 27.00 5.27 -4.86
CA VAL A 216 26.43 6.42 -5.61
C VAL A 216 27.26 7.68 -5.34
N LEU A 217 27.65 7.94 -4.10
CA LEU A 217 28.49 9.08 -3.70
C LEU A 217 29.88 9.01 -4.34
N ASP A 218 30.42 7.80 -4.54
CA ASP A 218 31.70 7.56 -5.23
C ASP A 218 31.62 7.68 -6.76
N GLY A 219 30.44 8.02 -7.30
CA GLY A 219 30.26 8.28 -8.71
C GLY A 219 29.96 7.06 -9.58
N HIS A 220 29.55 5.92 -9.01
CA HIS A 220 29.16 4.72 -9.77
C HIS A 220 27.79 4.84 -10.47
N GLY A 221 27.18 6.02 -10.42
CA GLY A 221 25.88 6.31 -11.02
C GLY A 221 24.68 5.76 -10.22
N PRO A 222 23.47 5.89 -10.78
CA PRO A 222 22.27 5.42 -10.11
C PRO A 222 22.28 3.91 -9.83
N GLN A 223 21.78 3.52 -8.66
CA GLN A 223 21.63 2.13 -8.24
C GLN A 223 20.14 1.84 -7.99
N GLN A 224 19.71 0.62 -8.29
CA GLN A 224 18.35 0.16 -8.02
C GLN A 224 18.38 -1.24 -7.43
N ASP A 225 17.72 -1.41 -6.29
CA ASP A 225 17.67 -2.67 -5.56
C ASP A 225 16.25 -2.96 -5.09
N GLU A 226 15.97 -4.24 -4.84
CA GLU A 226 14.81 -4.67 -4.07
C GLU A 226 15.23 -5.01 -2.66
N ASP A 227 14.70 -4.29 -1.70
CA ASP A 227 14.97 -4.49 -0.29
C ASP A 227 13.75 -5.12 0.40
N THR A 228 13.99 -6.11 1.25
CA THR A 228 12.95 -6.74 2.07
C THR A 228 13.06 -6.26 3.50
N VAL A 229 11.95 -5.78 4.04
CA VAL A 229 11.86 -5.25 5.41
C VAL A 229 10.69 -5.91 6.13
N TRP A 230 10.85 -6.20 7.42
CA TRP A 230 9.76 -6.62 8.29
C TRP A 230 9.18 -5.42 9.02
N ARG A 231 7.89 -5.19 8.85
CA ARG A 231 7.16 -4.09 9.50
C ARG A 231 5.82 -4.61 10.01
N ASP A 232 5.48 -4.32 11.26
CA ASP A 232 4.21 -4.73 11.90
C ASP A 232 3.93 -6.23 11.71
N ASP A 233 4.95 -7.07 11.91
CA ASP A 233 4.95 -8.52 11.70
C ASP A 233 4.67 -8.96 10.24
N ALA A 234 4.63 -8.02 9.30
CA ALA A 234 4.46 -8.30 7.88
C ALA A 234 5.75 -8.07 7.08
N LYS A 235 5.99 -8.95 6.13
CA LYS A 235 7.07 -8.83 5.15
C LYS A 235 6.67 -7.83 4.08
N ARG A 236 7.49 -6.78 3.88
CA ARG A 236 7.32 -5.77 2.84
C ARG A 236 8.51 -5.79 1.88
N VAL A 237 8.26 -5.54 0.61
CA VAL A 237 9.29 -5.45 -0.42
C VAL A 237 9.27 -4.05 -1.01
N TYR A 238 10.40 -3.35 -0.91
CA TYR A 238 10.58 -2.01 -1.45
C TYR A 238 11.51 -2.04 -2.66
N LEU A 239 11.13 -1.36 -3.73
CA LEU A 239 12.02 -1.04 -4.83
C LEU A 239 12.68 0.30 -4.53
N THR A 240 13.96 0.28 -4.20
CA THR A 240 14.73 1.48 -3.84
C THR A 240 15.63 1.89 -5.00
N THR A 241 15.47 3.12 -5.46
CA THR A 241 16.34 3.76 -6.43
C THR A 241 17.16 4.84 -5.75
N ARG A 242 18.47 4.79 -5.91
CA ARG A 242 19.44 5.74 -5.39
C ARG A 242 20.09 6.47 -6.55
N PHE A 243 20.18 7.79 -6.49
CA PHE A 243 20.85 8.57 -7.52
C PHE A 243 21.59 9.77 -6.92
N PRO A 244 22.71 10.20 -7.56
CA PRO A 244 23.49 11.30 -7.06
C PRO A 244 22.79 12.64 -7.31
N LEU A 245 22.90 13.54 -6.35
CA LEU A 245 22.66 14.96 -6.55
C LEU A 245 24.00 15.68 -6.69
N THR A 246 24.05 16.66 -7.60
CA THR A 246 25.26 17.43 -7.91
C THR A 246 25.09 18.89 -7.56
N ASP A 247 26.16 19.54 -7.17
CA ASP A 247 26.25 20.98 -7.02
C ASP A 247 26.39 21.71 -8.37
N ASP A 248 26.48 23.04 -8.32
CA ASP A 248 26.62 23.90 -9.52
C ASP A 248 27.94 23.63 -10.30
N SER A 249 28.92 22.97 -9.69
CA SER A 249 30.18 22.56 -10.32
C SER A 249 30.09 21.17 -10.98
N GLY A 250 28.98 20.45 -10.80
CA GLY A 250 28.76 19.10 -11.29
C GLY A 250 29.37 18.02 -10.37
N GLN A 251 29.85 18.38 -9.16
CA GLN A 251 30.33 17.41 -8.20
C GLN A 251 29.19 16.82 -7.38
N VAL A 252 29.23 15.49 -7.13
CA VAL A 252 28.27 14.82 -6.28
C VAL A 252 28.41 15.36 -4.84
N ASN A 253 27.31 15.84 -4.28
CA ASN A 253 27.26 16.39 -2.93
C ASN A 253 26.23 15.72 -2.03
N ALA A 254 25.34 14.90 -2.60
CA ALA A 254 24.33 14.15 -1.85
C ALA A 254 23.85 12.94 -2.66
N VAL A 255 23.18 12.00 -1.98
CA VAL A 255 22.43 10.91 -2.59
C VAL A 255 20.94 11.08 -2.29
N CYS A 256 20.12 10.98 -3.33
CA CYS A 256 18.67 10.91 -3.18
C CYS A 256 18.23 9.45 -3.30
N CYS A 257 17.42 9.00 -2.35
CA CYS A 257 16.82 7.67 -2.34
C CYS A 257 15.30 7.80 -2.48
N THR A 258 14.73 7.00 -3.38
CA THR A 258 13.28 6.84 -3.51
C THR A 258 12.94 5.37 -3.33
N SER A 259 12.07 5.03 -2.37
CA SER A 259 11.64 3.65 -2.13
C SER A 259 10.12 3.54 -2.30
N ILE A 260 9.72 2.59 -3.14
CA ILE A 260 8.31 2.31 -3.46
C ILE A 260 7.96 0.95 -2.90
N ASP A 261 6.90 0.82 -2.13
CA ASP A 261 6.37 -0.47 -1.71
C ASP A 261 5.80 -1.20 -2.95
N ILE A 262 6.41 -2.35 -3.28
CA ILE A 262 6.01 -3.21 -4.40
C ILE A 262 5.49 -4.56 -3.91
N THR A 263 5.13 -4.68 -2.61
CA THR A 263 4.72 -5.95 -2.00
C THR A 263 3.52 -6.54 -2.73
N GLU A 264 2.44 -5.78 -2.89
CA GLU A 264 1.22 -6.20 -3.58
C GLU A 264 1.52 -6.67 -5.01
N ARG A 265 2.28 -5.88 -5.76
CA ARG A 265 2.67 -6.22 -7.13
C ARG A 265 3.46 -7.54 -7.19
N ARG A 266 4.38 -7.75 -6.25
CA ARG A 266 5.18 -8.98 -6.16
C ARG A 266 4.33 -10.20 -5.80
N ASP A 267 3.39 -10.03 -4.90
CA ASP A 267 2.46 -11.08 -4.52
C ASP A 267 1.53 -11.45 -5.69
N GLU A 268 1.04 -10.46 -6.43
CA GLU A 268 0.27 -10.70 -7.67
C GLU A 268 1.10 -11.43 -8.75
N GLU A 269 2.32 -10.97 -9.01
CA GLU A 269 3.23 -11.60 -9.98
C GLU A 269 3.55 -13.06 -9.56
N ARG A 270 3.75 -13.31 -8.26
CA ARG A 270 3.98 -14.63 -7.70
C ARG A 270 2.74 -15.52 -7.86
N ALA A 271 1.58 -15.04 -7.43
CA ALA A 271 0.32 -15.78 -7.55
C ALA A 271 -0.01 -16.11 -9.02
N LYS A 272 0.24 -15.17 -9.94
CA LYS A 272 0.08 -15.41 -11.38
C LYS A 272 1.04 -16.49 -11.90
N ARG A 273 2.29 -16.46 -11.47
CA ARG A 273 3.29 -17.46 -11.86
C ARG A 273 2.92 -18.85 -11.33
N GLU A 274 2.55 -18.95 -10.04
CA GLU A 274 2.10 -20.18 -9.40
C GLU A 274 0.86 -20.74 -10.11
N ARG A 275 -0.11 -19.87 -10.46
CA ARG A 275 -1.29 -20.27 -11.22
C ARG A 275 -0.95 -20.85 -12.60
N LEU A 276 -0.09 -20.17 -13.36
CA LEU A 276 0.32 -20.64 -14.68
C LEU A 276 1.06 -21.97 -14.60
N GLN A 277 1.94 -22.12 -13.61
CA GLN A 277 2.69 -23.36 -13.40
C GLN A 277 1.77 -24.52 -13.00
N SER A 278 0.85 -24.30 -12.05
CA SER A 278 -0.13 -25.32 -11.63
C SER A 278 -1.07 -25.69 -12.77
N SER A 279 -1.54 -24.71 -13.55
CA SER A 279 -2.35 -24.96 -14.73
C SER A 279 -1.61 -25.85 -15.75
N ALA A 280 -0.36 -25.50 -16.05
CA ALA A 280 0.45 -26.25 -16.99
C ALA A 280 0.67 -27.70 -16.51
N GLN A 281 0.97 -27.90 -15.23
CA GLN A 281 1.16 -29.23 -14.65
C GLN A 281 -0.10 -30.09 -14.74
N ILE A 282 -1.27 -29.54 -14.42
CA ILE A 282 -2.55 -30.27 -14.48
C ILE A 282 -2.91 -30.64 -15.93
N HIS A 283 -2.82 -29.68 -16.86
CA HIS A 283 -3.11 -29.94 -18.26
C HIS A 283 -2.13 -30.94 -18.90
N GLU A 284 -0.85 -30.85 -18.55
CA GLU A 284 0.16 -31.78 -18.99
C GLU A 284 -0.09 -33.17 -18.41
N ALA A 285 -0.46 -33.29 -17.14
CA ALA A 285 -0.81 -34.54 -16.49
C ALA A 285 -2.01 -35.22 -17.17
N LEU A 286 -3.03 -34.43 -17.55
CA LEU A 286 -4.17 -34.93 -18.34
C LEU A 286 -3.75 -35.39 -19.73
N ALA A 287 -3.02 -34.56 -20.48
CA ALA A 287 -2.60 -34.84 -21.84
C ALA A 287 -1.66 -36.05 -21.96
N GLN A 288 -0.85 -36.29 -20.94
CA GLN A 288 0.11 -37.38 -20.86
C GLN A 288 -0.40 -38.61 -20.08
N ASN A 289 -1.67 -38.66 -19.71
CA ASN A 289 -2.28 -39.75 -18.91
C ASN A 289 -1.48 -40.03 -17.61
N ARG A 290 -1.03 -38.97 -16.93
CA ARG A 290 -0.27 -39.09 -15.68
C ARG A 290 -1.17 -39.21 -14.42
N PHE A 291 -2.47 -38.89 -14.52
CA PHE A 291 -3.39 -39.21 -13.45
C PHE A 291 -3.67 -40.71 -13.40
N VAL A 292 -3.74 -41.25 -12.20
CA VAL A 292 -4.11 -42.63 -11.92
C VAL A 292 -5.02 -42.67 -10.69
N LEU A 293 -5.90 -43.66 -10.64
CA LEU A 293 -6.71 -43.96 -9.47
C LEU A 293 -6.12 -45.10 -8.67
N GLN A 294 -6.09 -44.93 -7.37
CA GLN A 294 -5.95 -46.01 -6.42
C GLN A 294 -7.30 -46.20 -5.73
N GLY A 295 -7.67 -47.42 -5.44
CA GLY A 295 -8.84 -47.72 -4.61
C GLY A 295 -8.44 -48.04 -3.20
N GLN A 296 -9.20 -47.59 -2.24
CA GLN A 296 -9.12 -48.06 -0.85
C GLN A 296 -10.36 -48.89 -0.52
N PRO A 297 -10.21 -50.14 -0.04
CA PRO A 297 -11.35 -51.02 0.17
C PRO A 297 -12.18 -50.54 1.36
N ILE A 298 -13.49 -50.62 1.22
CA ILE A 298 -14.49 -50.42 2.28
C ILE A 298 -15.23 -51.73 2.45
N ILE A 299 -15.17 -52.28 3.66
CA ILE A 299 -15.82 -53.54 4.00
C ILE A 299 -17.17 -53.30 4.70
N ASN A 300 -18.11 -54.17 4.43
CA ASN A 300 -19.29 -54.32 5.28
C ASN A 300 -18.88 -55.07 6.54
N LEU A 301 -19.11 -54.48 7.72
CA LEU A 301 -18.65 -55.04 9.01
C LEU A 301 -19.33 -56.36 9.37
N ALA A 302 -20.58 -56.56 8.97
CA ALA A 302 -21.31 -57.80 9.27
C ALA A 302 -20.84 -58.98 8.41
N SER A 303 -20.61 -58.74 7.08
CA SER A 303 -20.18 -59.80 6.15
C SER A 303 -18.66 -59.94 6.09
N ARG A 304 -17.91 -58.91 6.47
CA ARG A 304 -16.47 -58.79 6.33
C ARG A 304 -15.99 -58.88 4.87
N GLN A 305 -16.86 -58.55 3.93
CA GLN A 305 -16.54 -58.54 2.52
C GLN A 305 -16.32 -57.11 2.04
N VAL A 306 -15.42 -56.93 1.07
CA VAL A 306 -15.27 -55.63 0.36
C VAL A 306 -16.50 -55.46 -0.52
N GLU A 307 -17.30 -54.44 -0.24
CA GLU A 307 -18.50 -54.14 -1.01
C GLU A 307 -18.31 -52.88 -1.91
N GLN A 308 -17.44 -51.96 -1.51
CA GLN A 308 -17.18 -50.74 -2.24
C GLN A 308 -15.71 -50.30 -2.09
N ALA A 309 -15.26 -49.37 -2.90
CA ALA A 309 -13.92 -48.80 -2.79
C ALA A 309 -13.95 -47.29 -3.03
N GLU A 310 -13.27 -46.55 -2.17
CA GLU A 310 -13.04 -45.13 -2.39
C GLU A 310 -11.94 -44.91 -3.46
N LEU A 311 -12.23 -44.07 -4.45
CA LEU A 311 -11.30 -43.75 -5.53
C LEU A 311 -10.44 -42.55 -5.15
N LEU A 312 -9.19 -42.78 -4.96
CA LEU A 312 -8.20 -41.80 -4.56
C LEU A 312 -7.28 -41.43 -5.73
N ILE A 313 -7.41 -40.21 -6.22
CA ILE A 313 -6.56 -39.72 -7.32
C ILE A 313 -5.10 -39.61 -6.88
N ARG A 314 -4.19 -39.98 -7.79
CA ARG A 314 -2.75 -39.78 -7.68
C ARG A 314 -2.23 -39.20 -9.00
N MET A 315 -1.11 -38.50 -8.95
CA MET A 315 -0.47 -38.01 -10.17
C MET A 315 0.93 -38.60 -10.29
N ARG A 316 1.24 -39.25 -11.43
CA ARG A 316 2.62 -39.67 -11.66
C ARG A 316 3.51 -38.45 -11.88
N ARG A 317 4.68 -38.45 -11.23
CA ARG A 317 5.65 -37.36 -11.38
C ARG A 317 6.17 -37.28 -12.82
N THR A 318 6.39 -38.44 -13.44
CA THR A 318 6.78 -38.58 -14.85
C THR A 318 5.89 -39.63 -15.53
N THR A 319 5.80 -39.60 -16.86
CA THR A 319 4.93 -40.50 -17.63
C THR A 319 5.25 -42.00 -17.41
N ASP A 320 6.54 -42.32 -17.27
CA ASP A 320 7.01 -43.70 -17.09
C ASP A 320 7.38 -44.02 -15.64
N GLY A 321 7.16 -43.10 -14.73
CA GLY A 321 7.54 -43.25 -13.32
C GLY A 321 6.51 -43.98 -12.48
N THR A 322 7.00 -44.67 -11.44
CA THR A 322 6.17 -45.29 -10.39
C THR A 322 5.97 -44.35 -9.22
N ASP A 323 6.67 -43.20 -9.18
CA ASP A 323 6.57 -42.19 -8.12
C ASP A 323 5.24 -41.45 -8.25
N LEU A 324 4.39 -41.60 -7.22
CA LEU A 324 3.05 -41.03 -7.16
C LEU A 324 3.02 -39.83 -6.22
N VAL A 325 2.55 -38.71 -6.75
CA VAL A 325 2.28 -37.48 -6.02
C VAL A 325 0.91 -37.60 -5.36
N PRO A 326 0.81 -37.45 -4.04
CA PRO A 326 -0.47 -37.51 -3.33
C PRO A 326 -1.34 -36.29 -3.63
N PRO A 327 -2.68 -36.39 -3.47
CA PRO A 327 -3.62 -35.29 -3.77
C PRO A 327 -3.34 -34.02 -2.96
N GLY A 328 -2.88 -34.13 -1.73
CA GLY A 328 -2.52 -32.98 -0.90
C GLY A 328 -1.44 -32.07 -1.46
N GLU A 329 -0.62 -32.54 -2.42
CA GLU A 329 0.41 -31.70 -3.07
C GLU A 329 -0.13 -30.90 -4.27
N PHE A 330 -1.19 -31.34 -4.97
CA PHE A 330 -1.66 -30.66 -6.19
C PHE A 330 -3.13 -30.20 -6.14
N LEU A 331 -4.02 -30.86 -5.38
CA LEU A 331 -5.43 -30.47 -5.29
C LEU A 331 -5.63 -29.05 -4.70
N PRO A 332 -4.93 -28.63 -3.63
CA PRO A 332 -5.10 -27.28 -3.11
C PRO A 332 -4.79 -26.18 -4.13
N ALA A 333 -3.80 -26.43 -5.01
CA ALA A 333 -3.50 -25.53 -6.12
C ALA A 333 -4.59 -25.57 -7.19
N ALA A 334 -5.12 -26.77 -7.50
CA ALA A 334 -6.24 -26.94 -8.44
C ALA A 334 -7.50 -26.19 -7.96
N GLU A 335 -7.83 -26.27 -6.69
CA GLU A 335 -8.94 -25.55 -6.08
C GLU A 335 -8.74 -24.04 -6.11
N ARG A 336 -7.60 -23.56 -5.54
CA ARG A 336 -7.24 -22.14 -5.47
C ARG A 336 -7.29 -21.45 -6.83
N PHE A 337 -6.80 -22.12 -7.88
CA PHE A 337 -6.71 -21.54 -9.22
C PHE A 337 -7.86 -21.93 -10.15
N GLY A 338 -8.80 -22.72 -9.68
CA GLY A 338 -10.04 -23.02 -10.39
C GLY A 338 -9.95 -24.16 -11.41
N PHE A 339 -8.97 -25.05 -11.29
CA PHE A 339 -8.81 -26.21 -12.17
C PHE A 339 -9.43 -27.50 -11.61
N ILE A 340 -9.91 -27.46 -10.37
CA ILE A 340 -10.44 -28.64 -9.69
C ILE A 340 -11.57 -29.32 -10.47
N GLY A 341 -12.46 -28.56 -11.11
CA GLY A 341 -13.54 -29.13 -11.91
C GLY A 341 -13.10 -29.97 -13.10
N VAL A 342 -11.87 -29.73 -13.63
CA VAL A 342 -11.30 -30.57 -14.69
C VAL A 342 -10.77 -31.88 -14.12
N VAL A 343 -10.19 -31.84 -12.91
CA VAL A 343 -9.72 -33.03 -12.18
C VAL A 343 -10.92 -33.89 -11.77
N ASP A 344 -11.94 -33.28 -11.16
CA ASP A 344 -13.16 -33.99 -10.75
C ASP A 344 -13.82 -34.68 -11.95
N GLN A 345 -13.92 -33.99 -13.10
CA GLN A 345 -14.49 -34.60 -14.30
C GLN A 345 -13.68 -35.81 -14.75
N TRP A 346 -12.34 -35.75 -14.73
CA TRP A 346 -11.51 -36.88 -15.07
C TRP A 346 -11.74 -38.07 -14.12
N VAL A 347 -11.80 -37.82 -12.81
CA VAL A 347 -12.08 -38.85 -11.80
C VAL A 347 -13.46 -39.49 -12.05
N ILE A 348 -14.48 -38.70 -12.32
CA ILE A 348 -15.85 -39.15 -12.57
C ILE A 348 -15.89 -40.02 -13.84
N ASP A 349 -15.22 -39.61 -14.93
CA ASP A 349 -15.18 -40.38 -16.16
C ASP A 349 -14.52 -41.74 -15.93
N GLN A 350 -13.50 -41.86 -15.10
CA GLN A 350 -12.88 -43.14 -14.71
C GLN A 350 -13.80 -43.94 -13.78
N ALA A 351 -14.43 -43.30 -12.81
CA ALA A 351 -15.38 -43.97 -11.90
C ALA A 351 -16.54 -44.62 -12.65
N ILE A 352 -17.10 -43.94 -13.63
CA ILE A 352 -18.16 -44.47 -14.49
C ILE A 352 -17.71 -45.74 -15.20
N GLN A 353 -16.46 -45.82 -15.68
CA GLN A 353 -15.92 -47.02 -16.30
C GLN A 353 -15.86 -48.20 -15.32
N HIS A 354 -15.34 -47.97 -14.09
CA HIS A 354 -15.29 -49.00 -13.04
C HIS A 354 -16.69 -49.42 -12.57
N ALA A 355 -17.62 -48.47 -12.50
CA ALA A 355 -19.03 -48.78 -12.18
C ALA A 355 -19.69 -49.67 -13.26
N ALA A 356 -19.36 -49.45 -14.55
CA ALA A 356 -19.82 -50.26 -15.67
C ALA A 356 -19.24 -51.70 -15.64
N ASP A 357 -18.02 -51.87 -15.10
CA ASP A 357 -17.39 -53.17 -14.85
C ASP A 357 -18.03 -53.94 -13.66
N GLY A 358 -19.02 -53.34 -13.01
CA GLY A 358 -19.75 -53.93 -11.87
C GLY A 358 -19.19 -53.62 -10.50
N HIS A 359 -18.20 -52.72 -10.40
CA HIS A 359 -17.58 -52.32 -9.14
C HIS A 359 -18.31 -51.14 -8.52
N ARG A 360 -18.56 -51.21 -7.24
CA ARG A 360 -19.13 -50.09 -6.47
C ARG A 360 -18.04 -49.14 -5.99
N VAL A 361 -18.09 -47.91 -6.41
CA VAL A 361 -16.99 -46.96 -6.20
C VAL A 361 -17.49 -45.63 -5.65
N GLU A 362 -16.69 -45.05 -4.75
CA GLU A 362 -16.91 -43.72 -4.15
C GLU A 362 -15.99 -42.69 -4.82
N VAL A 363 -16.53 -41.49 -5.04
CA VAL A 363 -15.84 -40.38 -5.73
C VAL A 363 -15.96 -39.11 -4.90
N ASN A 364 -14.84 -38.60 -4.47
CA ASN A 364 -14.74 -37.30 -3.83
C ASN A 364 -15.02 -36.15 -4.83
N LEU A 365 -15.88 -35.20 -4.44
CA LEU A 365 -16.23 -34.03 -5.23
C LEU A 365 -15.90 -32.74 -4.50
N SER A 366 -15.40 -31.77 -5.25
CA SER A 366 -15.18 -30.43 -4.72
C SER A 366 -16.48 -29.64 -4.61
N ALA A 367 -16.55 -28.71 -3.65
CA ALA A 367 -17.63 -27.73 -3.49
C ALA A 367 -17.88 -26.96 -4.78
N LYS A 368 -16.85 -26.71 -5.58
CA LYS A 368 -16.96 -26.01 -6.85
C LYS A 368 -17.71 -26.79 -7.89
N THR A 369 -17.46 -28.08 -8.01
CA THR A 369 -18.14 -28.95 -8.97
C THR A 369 -19.62 -29.09 -8.67
N ILE A 370 -20.00 -29.24 -7.40
CA ILE A 370 -21.42 -29.32 -7.02
C ILE A 370 -22.18 -27.99 -7.17
N SER A 371 -21.46 -26.86 -7.16
CA SER A 371 -22.05 -25.52 -7.32
C SER A 371 -22.14 -25.09 -8.78
N ASP A 372 -21.47 -25.77 -9.70
CA ASP A 372 -21.48 -25.46 -11.13
C ASP A 372 -22.53 -26.32 -11.86
N VAL A 373 -23.67 -25.69 -12.22
CA VAL A 373 -24.77 -26.35 -12.93
C VAL A 373 -24.31 -27.05 -14.22
N ALA A 374 -23.36 -26.46 -14.94
CA ALA A 374 -22.84 -27.05 -16.18
C ALA A 374 -22.06 -28.33 -15.93
N GLN A 375 -21.33 -28.41 -14.81
CA GLN A 375 -20.66 -29.64 -14.40
C GLN A 375 -21.67 -30.71 -13.97
N VAL A 376 -22.67 -30.34 -13.17
CA VAL A 376 -23.73 -31.27 -12.77
C VAL A 376 -24.45 -31.86 -14.00
N ASP A 377 -24.82 -31.02 -14.98
CA ASP A 377 -25.42 -31.46 -16.24
C ASP A 377 -24.52 -32.39 -17.05
N ARG A 378 -23.20 -32.22 -16.96
CA ARG A 378 -22.22 -33.07 -17.62
C ARG A 378 -22.12 -34.44 -16.95
N ILE A 379 -22.10 -34.46 -15.61
CA ILE A 379 -22.08 -35.69 -14.81
C ILE A 379 -23.33 -36.52 -15.13
N GLU A 380 -24.53 -35.93 -15.08
CA GLU A 380 -25.77 -36.64 -15.41
C GLU A 380 -25.74 -37.25 -16.81
N ARG A 381 -25.33 -36.46 -17.79
CA ARG A 381 -25.23 -36.97 -19.18
C ARG A 381 -24.22 -38.11 -19.32
N ALA A 382 -23.08 -38.04 -18.61
CA ALA A 382 -22.06 -39.08 -18.63
C ALA A 382 -22.59 -40.37 -18.00
N VAL A 383 -23.24 -40.31 -16.85
CA VAL A 383 -23.86 -41.48 -16.19
C VAL A 383 -24.94 -42.09 -17.10
N LEU A 384 -25.86 -41.29 -17.63
CA LEU A 384 -26.92 -41.79 -18.52
C LEU A 384 -26.39 -42.43 -19.82
N ALA A 385 -25.33 -41.84 -20.41
CA ALA A 385 -24.76 -42.31 -21.65
C ALA A 385 -23.89 -43.57 -21.50
N SER A 386 -23.34 -43.81 -20.33
CA SER A 386 -22.45 -44.96 -20.07
C SER A 386 -23.18 -46.30 -19.98
N GLY A 387 -24.46 -46.31 -19.59
CA GLY A 387 -25.19 -47.53 -19.29
C GLY A 387 -24.68 -48.29 -18.05
N CYS A 388 -23.85 -47.65 -17.20
CA CYS A 388 -23.41 -48.25 -15.95
C CYS A 388 -24.60 -48.36 -14.97
N PRO A 389 -24.61 -49.34 -14.05
CA PRO A 389 -25.54 -49.40 -12.95
C PRO A 389 -25.32 -48.16 -12.05
N PRO A 390 -26.27 -47.21 -11.98
CA PRO A 390 -26.03 -45.97 -11.23
C PRO A 390 -25.81 -46.20 -9.72
N GLU A 391 -26.37 -47.27 -9.19
CA GLU A 391 -26.18 -47.70 -7.78
C GLU A 391 -24.74 -48.08 -7.43
N ASN A 392 -23.87 -48.27 -8.46
CA ASN A 392 -22.46 -48.49 -8.28
C ASN A 392 -21.65 -47.22 -8.13
N LEU A 393 -22.27 -46.04 -8.33
CA LEU A 393 -21.63 -44.74 -8.14
C LEU A 393 -22.09 -44.09 -6.84
N ILE A 394 -21.13 -43.78 -5.99
CA ILE A 394 -21.35 -43.05 -4.74
C ILE A 394 -20.55 -41.74 -4.86
N PHE A 395 -21.23 -40.61 -4.73
CA PHE A 395 -20.60 -39.29 -4.76
C PHE A 395 -20.43 -38.77 -3.33
N GLU A 396 -19.23 -38.36 -3.01
CA GLU A 396 -18.83 -37.98 -1.65
C GLU A 396 -18.49 -36.50 -1.59
N ILE A 397 -18.97 -35.83 -0.54
CA ILE A 397 -18.73 -34.39 -0.28
C ILE A 397 -18.49 -34.20 1.21
N THR A 398 -17.50 -33.37 1.57
CA THR A 398 -17.18 -33.09 2.96
C THR A 398 -18.27 -32.22 3.64
N GLU A 399 -18.43 -32.37 4.96
CA GLU A 399 -19.36 -31.59 5.77
C GLU A 399 -19.14 -30.08 5.58
N THR A 400 -17.88 -29.64 5.57
CA THR A 400 -17.50 -28.23 5.37
C THR A 400 -17.99 -27.69 4.01
N ALA A 401 -17.80 -28.44 2.95
CA ALA A 401 -18.24 -28.05 1.61
C ALA A 401 -19.76 -27.89 1.50
N ILE A 402 -20.52 -28.72 2.22
CA ILE A 402 -21.98 -28.62 2.31
C ILE A 402 -22.41 -27.40 3.12
N ALA A 403 -21.77 -27.11 4.24
CA ALA A 403 -22.10 -25.97 5.08
C ALA A 403 -22.01 -24.64 4.31
N ASP A 404 -21.01 -24.50 3.45
CA ASP A 404 -20.79 -23.30 2.64
C ASP A 404 -21.72 -23.23 1.42
N HIS A 405 -22.24 -24.40 0.91
CA HIS A 405 -22.98 -24.48 -0.36
C HIS A 405 -24.25 -25.37 -0.27
N LEU A 406 -25.01 -25.27 0.82
CA LEU A 406 -26.12 -26.17 1.15
C LEU A 406 -27.17 -26.32 0.04
N ASP A 407 -27.60 -25.22 -0.59
CA ASP A 407 -28.61 -25.27 -1.65
C ASP A 407 -28.11 -25.99 -2.90
N SER A 408 -26.85 -25.79 -3.26
CA SER A 408 -26.20 -26.49 -4.38
C SER A 408 -26.04 -27.98 -4.10
N ALA A 409 -25.59 -28.33 -2.89
CA ALA A 409 -25.46 -29.73 -2.45
C ALA A 409 -26.81 -30.45 -2.45
N ARG A 410 -27.88 -29.79 -1.99
CA ARG A 410 -29.25 -30.35 -2.04
C ARG A 410 -29.72 -30.62 -3.46
N LEU A 411 -29.54 -29.66 -4.34
CA LEU A 411 -29.94 -29.82 -5.74
C LEU A 411 -29.15 -30.94 -6.41
N PHE A 412 -27.84 -30.99 -6.18
CA PHE A 412 -26.94 -32.02 -6.69
C PHE A 412 -27.36 -33.43 -6.22
N ALA A 413 -27.47 -33.62 -4.89
CA ALA A 413 -27.87 -34.91 -4.31
C ALA A 413 -29.25 -35.36 -4.83
N ALA A 414 -30.24 -34.48 -4.93
CA ALA A 414 -31.57 -34.81 -5.46
C ALA A 414 -31.52 -35.25 -6.94
N ARG A 415 -30.72 -34.59 -7.76
CA ARG A 415 -30.55 -34.92 -9.18
C ARG A 415 -29.89 -36.30 -9.37
N LEU A 416 -28.77 -36.56 -8.66
CA LEU A 416 -28.07 -37.83 -8.75
C LEU A 416 -28.90 -39.00 -8.19
N ARG A 417 -29.62 -38.78 -7.12
CA ARG A 417 -30.54 -39.78 -6.58
C ARG A 417 -31.65 -40.14 -7.56
N THR A 418 -32.13 -39.19 -8.35
CA THR A 418 -33.10 -39.45 -9.42
C THR A 418 -32.54 -40.39 -10.49
N LEU A 419 -31.23 -40.39 -10.71
CA LEU A 419 -30.53 -41.33 -11.58
C LEU A 419 -30.30 -42.72 -10.95
N GLY A 420 -30.40 -42.81 -9.61
CA GLY A 420 -30.13 -44.01 -8.84
C GLY A 420 -28.74 -44.06 -8.20
N CYS A 421 -27.94 -42.98 -8.32
CA CYS A 421 -26.64 -42.87 -7.65
C CYS A 421 -26.82 -42.64 -6.15
N ALA A 422 -25.83 -43.06 -5.34
CA ALA A 422 -25.79 -42.80 -3.91
C ALA A 422 -24.95 -41.57 -3.57
N PHE A 423 -25.21 -41.01 -2.38
CA PHE A 423 -24.55 -39.83 -1.88
C PHE A 423 -23.96 -40.05 -0.49
N ALA A 424 -22.68 -39.78 -0.29
CA ALA A 424 -21.95 -39.89 0.97
C ALA A 424 -21.58 -38.48 1.52
N LEU A 425 -21.70 -38.37 2.83
CA LEU A 425 -21.24 -37.19 3.57
C LEU A 425 -19.96 -37.57 4.34
N ASP A 426 -18.86 -36.85 4.00
CA ASP A 426 -17.54 -37.08 4.54
C ASP A 426 -17.14 -36.15 5.68
N ASP A 427 -16.14 -36.55 6.49
CA ASP A 427 -15.59 -35.79 7.63
C ASP A 427 -16.65 -35.42 8.68
N PHE A 428 -17.66 -36.28 8.89
CA PHE A 428 -18.78 -35.92 9.72
C PHE A 428 -18.42 -35.83 11.20
N GLY A 429 -18.81 -34.71 11.84
CA GLY A 429 -18.57 -34.41 13.24
C GLY A 429 -17.42 -33.45 13.51
N VAL A 430 -16.62 -33.10 12.51
CA VAL A 430 -15.51 -32.12 12.63
C VAL A 430 -16.02 -30.68 12.49
N GLY A 431 -17.14 -30.50 11.79
CA GLY A 431 -17.69 -29.18 11.48
C GLY A 431 -18.50 -28.60 12.65
N HIS A 432 -18.76 -27.27 12.55
CA HIS A 432 -19.58 -26.52 13.51
C HIS A 432 -21.09 -26.62 13.17
N GLY A 433 -21.49 -27.57 12.30
CA GLY A 433 -22.83 -27.69 11.79
C GLY A 433 -23.81 -28.34 12.77
N THR A 434 -25.02 -27.79 12.87
CA THR A 434 -26.13 -28.49 13.48
C THR A 434 -26.62 -29.57 12.51
N PHE A 435 -26.93 -30.81 12.99
CA PHE A 435 -27.47 -31.95 12.22
C PHE A 435 -28.75 -31.62 11.41
N THR A 436 -29.18 -30.34 11.43
CA THR A 436 -30.43 -29.86 10.79
C THR A 436 -30.41 -29.98 9.29
N TYR A 437 -29.25 -29.90 8.63
CA TYR A 437 -29.15 -30.01 7.17
C TYR A 437 -29.40 -31.45 6.68
N LEU A 438 -29.17 -32.49 7.51
CA LEU A 438 -29.50 -33.88 7.16
C LEU A 438 -30.99 -34.09 6.89
N LYS A 439 -31.88 -33.26 7.48
CA LYS A 439 -33.33 -33.29 7.18
C LYS A 439 -33.66 -32.91 5.73
N HIS A 440 -32.76 -32.22 5.11
CA HIS A 440 -32.97 -31.60 3.78
C HIS A 440 -32.06 -32.16 2.71
N LEU A 441 -31.08 -32.99 3.08
CA LEU A 441 -30.11 -33.59 2.19
C LEU A 441 -30.39 -35.10 2.13
N ALA A 442 -30.56 -35.62 0.92
CA ALA A 442 -30.74 -37.06 0.71
C ALA A 442 -29.38 -37.74 0.73
N VAL A 443 -28.93 -38.13 1.92
CA VAL A 443 -27.65 -38.80 2.20
C VAL A 443 -27.91 -40.30 2.38
N ASP A 444 -27.11 -41.14 1.71
CA ASP A 444 -27.17 -42.60 1.83
C ASP A 444 -26.09 -43.15 2.78
N TYR A 445 -24.93 -42.46 2.83
CA TYR A 445 -23.79 -42.84 3.69
C TYR A 445 -23.30 -41.65 4.52
N LEU A 446 -22.89 -41.92 5.77
CA LEU A 446 -22.28 -40.95 6.65
C LEU A 446 -20.94 -41.49 7.12
N LYS A 447 -19.84 -40.84 6.72
CA LYS A 447 -18.48 -41.24 7.07
C LYS A 447 -18.07 -40.58 8.36
N ILE A 448 -17.68 -41.39 9.34
CA ILE A 448 -17.23 -40.94 10.66
C ILE A 448 -15.74 -40.68 10.57
N ASP A 449 -15.35 -39.42 10.77
CA ASP A 449 -13.97 -38.99 10.66
C ASP A 449 -13.00 -39.78 11.56
N LEU A 450 -11.82 -40.01 11.04
CA LEU A 450 -10.75 -40.77 11.68
C LEU A 450 -10.35 -40.25 13.07
N GLN A 451 -10.52 -38.93 13.33
CA GLN A 451 -10.19 -38.33 14.64
C GLN A 451 -11.01 -38.91 15.80
N PHE A 452 -12.25 -39.34 15.53
CA PHE A 452 -13.10 -39.97 16.55
C PHE A 452 -12.88 -41.49 16.65
N VAL A 453 -12.38 -42.08 15.57
CA VAL A 453 -12.17 -43.54 15.46
C VAL A 453 -10.82 -43.97 16.04
N ARG A 454 -9.76 -43.18 15.81
CA ARG A 454 -8.37 -43.50 16.20
C ARG A 454 -8.23 -43.84 17.68
N ASP A 455 -8.80 -43.02 18.57
CA ASP A 455 -8.67 -43.17 20.02
C ASP A 455 -9.97 -43.68 20.65
N LEU A 456 -10.82 -44.40 19.88
CA LEU A 456 -12.14 -44.86 20.29
C LEU A 456 -12.12 -45.75 21.55
N LEU A 457 -11.08 -46.57 21.71
CA LEU A 457 -10.96 -47.50 22.81
C LEU A 457 -10.53 -46.85 24.12
N ASP A 458 -9.76 -45.76 24.03
CA ASP A 458 -9.12 -45.09 25.17
C ASP A 458 -9.80 -43.77 25.55
N ASP A 459 -10.57 -43.16 24.64
CA ASP A 459 -11.26 -41.86 24.85
C ASP A 459 -12.79 -42.07 24.89
N GLU A 460 -13.35 -41.91 26.09
CA GLU A 460 -14.80 -42.02 26.34
C GLU A 460 -15.59 -40.90 25.58
N VAL A 461 -14.99 -39.73 25.37
CA VAL A 461 -15.65 -38.63 24.64
C VAL A 461 -15.79 -39.02 23.18
N ASN A 462 -14.73 -39.53 22.54
CA ASN A 462 -14.78 -40.01 21.17
C ASN A 462 -15.81 -41.11 21.00
N ARG A 463 -15.88 -42.07 21.96
CA ARG A 463 -16.88 -43.12 21.98
C ARG A 463 -18.31 -42.57 21.99
N GLN A 464 -18.60 -41.60 22.86
CA GLN A 464 -19.92 -40.96 22.95
C GLN A 464 -20.27 -40.19 21.66
N VAL A 465 -19.29 -39.53 21.02
CA VAL A 465 -19.49 -38.87 19.71
C VAL A 465 -19.86 -39.89 18.64
N VAL A 466 -19.14 -40.99 18.54
CA VAL A 466 -19.45 -42.07 17.57
C VAL A 466 -20.85 -42.66 17.83
N GLU A 467 -21.21 -42.96 19.11
CA GLU A 467 -22.54 -43.42 19.47
C GLU A 467 -23.66 -42.43 19.07
N ALA A 468 -23.41 -41.11 19.27
CA ALA A 468 -24.35 -40.09 18.89
C ALA A 468 -24.52 -40.02 17.35
N ILE A 469 -23.41 -40.12 16.59
CA ILE A 469 -23.43 -40.15 15.12
C ILE A 469 -24.25 -41.36 14.62
N ILE A 470 -23.99 -42.57 15.16
CA ILE A 470 -24.75 -43.79 14.84
C ILE A 470 -26.24 -43.61 15.15
N GLY A 471 -26.56 -43.01 16.30
CA GLY A 471 -27.94 -42.72 16.68
C GLY A 471 -28.66 -41.81 15.71
N VAL A 472 -27.96 -40.75 15.22
CA VAL A 472 -28.47 -39.83 14.19
C VAL A 472 -28.64 -40.56 12.87
N ALA A 473 -27.63 -41.29 12.40
CA ALA A 473 -27.69 -42.03 11.15
C ALA A 473 -28.86 -43.01 11.11
N ASN A 474 -29.05 -43.80 12.17
CA ASN A 474 -30.16 -44.72 12.29
C ASN A 474 -31.53 -44.03 12.24
N GLN A 475 -31.69 -42.84 12.81
CA GLN A 475 -32.95 -42.08 12.77
C GLN A 475 -33.32 -41.62 11.35
N PHE A 476 -32.32 -41.42 10.47
CA PHE A 476 -32.51 -41.00 9.09
C PHE A 476 -32.37 -42.17 8.09
N GLU A 477 -32.21 -43.41 8.57
CA GLU A 477 -31.97 -44.60 7.74
C GLU A 477 -30.71 -44.47 6.85
N ILE A 478 -29.67 -43.76 7.34
CA ILE A 478 -28.38 -43.54 6.69
C ILE A 478 -27.41 -44.63 7.15
N LYS A 479 -26.60 -45.17 6.25
CA LYS A 479 -25.53 -46.12 6.55
C LYS A 479 -24.30 -45.42 7.08
N THR A 480 -23.66 -46.00 8.08
CA THR A 480 -22.42 -45.43 8.66
C THR A 480 -21.20 -46.11 8.11
N VAL A 481 -20.14 -45.31 7.84
CA VAL A 481 -18.81 -45.80 7.43
C VAL A 481 -17.79 -45.22 8.41
N ALA A 482 -17.08 -46.06 9.16
CA ALA A 482 -16.01 -45.60 10.05
C ALA A 482 -14.67 -45.59 9.32
N GLU A 483 -13.96 -44.45 9.41
CA GLU A 483 -12.67 -44.26 8.76
C GLU A 483 -11.50 -44.46 9.72
N GLY A 484 -10.30 -44.68 9.13
CA GLY A 484 -9.05 -44.73 9.87
C GLY A 484 -8.85 -45.94 10.75
N ILE A 485 -9.43 -47.09 10.41
CA ILE A 485 -9.22 -48.34 11.16
C ILE A 485 -7.76 -48.76 11.06
N GLU A 486 -7.09 -48.86 12.23
CA GLU A 486 -5.67 -49.24 12.30
C GLU A 486 -5.45 -50.63 12.97
N ASP A 487 -6.46 -51.19 13.67
CA ASP A 487 -6.37 -52.46 14.34
C ASP A 487 -7.73 -53.22 14.43
N GLU A 488 -7.66 -54.49 14.79
CA GLU A 488 -8.83 -55.37 14.89
C GLU A 488 -9.74 -55.05 16.09
N ALA A 489 -9.16 -54.57 17.21
CA ALA A 489 -9.94 -54.25 18.38
C ALA A 489 -10.88 -53.08 18.15
N THR A 490 -10.41 -52.05 17.45
CA THR A 490 -11.21 -50.91 16.99
C THR A 490 -12.32 -51.37 16.05
N LEU A 491 -12.01 -52.26 15.09
CA LEU A 491 -12.99 -52.82 14.17
C LEU A 491 -14.12 -53.58 14.91
N GLU A 492 -13.79 -54.43 15.87
CA GLU A 492 -14.77 -55.19 16.68
C GLU A 492 -15.62 -54.24 17.55
N ALA A 493 -15.02 -53.21 18.13
CA ALA A 493 -15.76 -52.23 18.91
C ALA A 493 -16.81 -51.51 18.06
N LEU A 494 -16.44 -51.05 16.85
CA LEU A 494 -17.35 -50.40 15.91
C LEU A 494 -18.48 -51.32 15.45
N LEU A 495 -18.17 -52.57 15.16
CA LEU A 495 -19.19 -53.57 14.86
C LEU A 495 -20.18 -53.75 16.04
N ALA A 496 -19.68 -53.82 17.29
CA ALA A 496 -20.51 -53.93 18.48
C ALA A 496 -21.39 -52.68 18.70
N MET A 497 -20.92 -51.49 18.29
CA MET A 497 -21.67 -50.24 18.35
C MET A 497 -22.72 -50.14 17.24
N GLY A 498 -22.66 -50.99 16.20
CA GLY A 498 -23.63 -51.02 15.11
C GLY A 498 -23.28 -50.16 13.91
N VAL A 499 -21.99 -49.91 13.67
CA VAL A 499 -21.49 -49.29 12.43
C VAL A 499 -21.66 -50.30 11.29
N ASP A 500 -22.08 -49.81 10.10
CA ASP A 500 -22.37 -50.68 8.95
C ASP A 500 -21.09 -51.04 8.15
N TYR A 501 -20.23 -50.06 7.89
CA TYR A 501 -19.05 -50.19 7.03
C TYR A 501 -17.80 -49.65 7.72
N ALA A 502 -16.64 -50.06 7.25
CA ALA A 502 -15.37 -49.63 7.78
C ALA A 502 -14.30 -49.50 6.67
N GLN A 503 -13.41 -48.53 6.85
CA GLN A 503 -12.27 -48.25 6.00
C GLN A 503 -11.05 -47.91 6.83
N GLY A 504 -9.86 -48.36 6.43
CA GLY A 504 -8.63 -48.02 7.12
C GLY A 504 -7.46 -48.87 6.70
N TYR A 505 -6.27 -48.55 7.20
CA TYR A 505 -5.04 -49.26 6.80
C TYR A 505 -4.97 -50.70 7.31
N TRP A 506 -5.72 -51.01 8.35
CA TRP A 506 -5.88 -52.41 8.78
C TRP A 506 -6.64 -53.26 7.75
N ILE A 507 -7.65 -52.68 7.12
CA ILE A 507 -8.45 -53.35 6.10
C ILE A 507 -7.69 -53.40 4.78
N GLY A 508 -7.11 -52.28 4.37
CA GLY A 508 -6.31 -52.20 3.15
C GLY A 508 -5.79 -50.77 2.91
N ARG A 509 -4.58 -50.70 2.40
CA ARG A 509 -4.03 -49.43 1.91
C ARG A 509 -4.53 -49.15 0.51
N PRO A 510 -4.57 -47.86 0.09
CA PRO A 510 -4.85 -47.55 -1.31
C PRO A 510 -3.92 -48.31 -2.24
N ALA A 511 -4.51 -49.06 -3.16
CA ALA A 511 -3.82 -49.93 -4.12
C ALA A 511 -4.43 -49.81 -5.53
N PRO A 512 -3.77 -50.30 -6.60
CA PRO A 512 -4.36 -50.37 -7.90
C PRO A 512 -5.69 -51.14 -7.88
N LEU A 513 -6.75 -50.59 -8.49
CA LEU A 513 -8.11 -51.10 -8.37
C LEU A 513 -8.26 -52.63 -8.73
N HIS A 514 -7.50 -53.14 -9.66
CA HIS A 514 -7.53 -54.53 -10.04
C HIS A 514 -7.07 -55.51 -8.95
N GLU A 515 -6.36 -55.01 -7.93
CA GLU A 515 -5.91 -55.78 -6.77
C GLU A 515 -7.00 -55.91 -5.70
N LEU A 516 -7.95 -54.96 -5.63
CA LEU A 516 -8.95 -54.88 -4.55
C LEU A 516 -10.06 -55.93 -4.65
N TRP A 517 -10.41 -56.31 -5.87
CA TRP A 517 -11.56 -57.20 -6.11
C TRP A 517 -11.16 -58.69 -6.24
N ASN A 518 -9.87 -59.00 -6.08
CA ASN A 518 -9.45 -60.38 -5.90
C ASN A 518 -9.70 -60.79 -4.44
N PRO A 519 -10.28 -61.97 -4.18
CA PRO A 519 -10.46 -62.44 -2.81
C PRO A 519 -9.12 -62.42 -2.09
N ILE A 520 -9.06 -61.70 -0.98
CA ILE A 520 -7.88 -61.58 -0.12
C ILE A 520 -7.48 -63.02 0.27
N ALA A 521 -6.31 -63.47 -0.19
CA ALA A 521 -5.64 -64.61 0.39
C ALA A 521 -5.39 -64.27 1.86
N ASP A 522 -5.79 -65.13 2.78
CA ASP A 522 -5.64 -64.95 4.22
C ASP A 522 -4.34 -64.18 4.56
N PRO A 523 -4.39 -63.10 5.33
CA PRO A 523 -3.19 -62.40 5.72
C PRO A 523 -2.29 -63.35 6.49
N GLU A 524 -1.10 -63.65 5.96
CA GLU A 524 -0.08 -64.35 6.73
C GLU A 524 0.20 -63.50 8.01
N PRO A 525 0.09 -64.07 9.16
CA PRO A 525 0.40 -63.39 10.42
C PRO A 525 1.89 -63.01 10.41
N LYS A 526 2.17 -61.69 10.41
CA LYS A 526 3.51 -61.15 10.62
C LYS A 526 3.81 -61.02 12.09
#